data_6e76a12d90880b4ed698afba53296431
#
_entry.id   6e76a12d90880b4ed698afba53296431
#
_cell.length_a   1.000
_cell.length_b   1.000
_cell.length_c   1.000
_cell.angle_alpha   90.00
_cell.angle_beta   90.00
_cell.angle_gamma   90.00
#
_symmetry.space_group_name_H-M   'P 1'
#
loop_
_entity.id
_entity.type
_entity.pdbx_description
1 polymer ?
#
loop_
_entity_poly.entity_id
_entity_poly.type
_entity_poly.pdbx_seq_one_letter_code
_entity_poly.pdbx_strand_id
1 'polypeptide(L)'
;HQSKEIIKKLLDNSKEQRKALYLTLLSSGMRLGEALSLRKRDFDFTKNPALITIPASYTKTRESRETFVSSEALALVIELVKYKADSDFVFARINDNDKAVQNEESIFQKLRRRCNFMEKYEESGRFIVNIHAFRAYFHTMASRINGTEYANALDGHTSYLGQYYRLSLEERSEMYKKLEPYLLIYGDTVEHTNTLKDQLQIRNEEVSKLTELIIEMKVNLDKREKEFENIRSELEKLKQWRQISEKYELIKS
;
A
#
# COMPACT_ATOMS: atom_id res chain seq x y z
N HIS A 1 28.11 0.48 -7.30
CA HIS A 1 26.65 0.31 -7.46
C HIS A 1 26.27 -1.11 -7.04
N GLN A 2 25.24 -1.24 -6.19
CA GLN A 2 24.66 -2.55 -5.94
C GLN A 2 23.94 -3.01 -7.22
N SER A 3 24.24 -4.22 -7.67
CA SER A 3 23.51 -4.80 -8.78
C SER A 3 22.11 -5.25 -8.33
N LYS A 4 21.16 -5.39 -9.26
CA LYS A 4 19.82 -5.91 -8.96
C LYS A 4 19.88 -7.30 -8.31
N GLU A 5 20.87 -8.13 -8.67
CA GLU A 5 21.08 -9.47 -8.11
C GLU A 5 21.43 -9.43 -6.62
N ILE A 6 22.29 -8.48 -6.20
CA ILE A 6 22.62 -8.28 -4.76
C ILE A 6 21.38 -7.87 -3.99
N ILE A 7 20.64 -6.89 -4.52
CA ILE A 7 19.39 -6.41 -3.92
C ILE A 7 18.37 -7.55 -3.83
N LYS A 8 18.17 -8.29 -4.91
CA LYS A 8 17.25 -9.43 -4.94
C LYS A 8 17.61 -10.46 -3.88
N LYS A 9 18.88 -10.83 -3.77
CA LYS A 9 19.34 -11.79 -2.75
C LYS A 9 19.08 -11.30 -1.33
N LEU A 10 19.24 -10.01 -1.04
CA LEU A 10 18.87 -9.42 0.26
C LEU A 10 17.38 -9.52 0.53
N LEU A 11 16.55 -9.17 -0.46
CA LEU A 11 15.10 -9.19 -0.35
C LEU A 11 14.57 -10.63 -0.17
N ASP A 12 15.10 -11.59 -0.92
CA ASP A 12 14.70 -13.01 -0.84
C ASP A 12 15.04 -13.64 0.52
N ASN A 13 16.07 -13.11 1.19
CA ASN A 13 16.47 -13.51 2.54
C ASN A 13 15.85 -12.64 3.65
N SER A 14 14.93 -11.75 3.32
CA SER A 14 14.24 -10.87 4.28
C SER A 14 12.84 -11.39 4.61
N LYS A 15 12.35 -11.10 5.83
CA LYS A 15 10.94 -11.28 6.17
C LYS A 15 10.09 -10.25 5.42
N GLU A 16 8.84 -10.56 5.12
CA GLU A 16 7.94 -9.73 4.32
C GLU A 16 7.86 -8.27 4.77
N GLN A 17 7.72 -8.01 6.07
CA GLN A 17 7.70 -6.64 6.59
C GLN A 17 8.97 -5.86 6.22
N ARG A 18 10.15 -6.52 6.26
CA ARG A 18 11.42 -5.89 5.88
C ARG A 18 11.60 -5.80 4.38
N LYS A 19 11.11 -6.78 3.66
CA LYS A 19 11.06 -6.74 2.20
C LYS A 19 10.26 -5.52 1.74
N ALA A 20 9.09 -5.27 2.34
CA ALA A 20 8.29 -4.07 2.08
C ALA A 20 9.07 -2.77 2.41
N LEU A 21 9.73 -2.69 3.58
CA LEU A 21 10.56 -1.54 3.95
C LEU A 21 11.68 -1.30 2.93
N TYR A 22 12.45 -2.33 2.59
CA TYR A 22 13.59 -2.19 1.69
C TYR A 22 13.20 -1.85 0.25
N LEU A 23 12.11 -2.43 -0.25
CA LEU A 23 11.53 -2.05 -1.54
C LEU A 23 11.00 -0.60 -1.52
N THR A 24 10.42 -0.16 -0.40
CA THR A 24 10.00 1.24 -0.24
C THR A 24 11.21 2.18 -0.27
N LEU A 25 12.30 1.88 0.45
CA LEU A 25 13.53 2.67 0.42
C LEU A 25 14.13 2.73 -0.99
N LEU A 26 14.15 1.58 -1.69
CA LEU A 26 14.66 1.45 -3.04
C LEU A 26 13.87 2.27 -4.05
N SER A 27 12.55 2.31 -3.91
CA SER A 27 11.66 2.92 -4.91
C SER A 27 11.32 4.38 -4.62
N SER A 28 11.51 4.85 -3.39
CA SER A 28 11.16 6.23 -2.99
C SER A 28 12.37 7.13 -2.72
N GLY A 29 13.55 6.53 -2.54
CA GLY A 29 14.77 7.25 -2.22
C GLY A 29 14.80 7.88 -0.83
N MET A 30 13.84 7.59 0.07
CA MET A 30 13.80 8.18 1.41
C MET A 30 14.90 7.62 2.33
N ARG A 31 15.19 8.35 3.41
CA ARG A 31 16.09 7.88 4.45
C ARG A 31 15.42 6.84 5.34
N LEU A 32 16.20 5.92 5.91
CA LEU A 32 15.67 4.88 6.80
C LEU A 32 14.83 5.45 7.95
N GLY A 33 15.31 6.50 8.62
CA GLY A 33 14.58 7.14 9.72
C GLY A 33 13.25 7.76 9.27
N GLU A 34 13.20 8.32 8.05
CA GLU A 34 11.98 8.85 7.47
C GLU A 34 10.99 7.70 7.22
N ALA A 35 11.42 6.61 6.60
CA ALA A 35 10.59 5.45 6.32
C ALA A 35 10.04 4.80 7.62
N LEU A 36 10.86 4.68 8.66
CA LEU A 36 10.43 4.13 9.95
C LEU A 36 9.46 5.05 10.70
N SER A 37 9.43 6.36 10.40
CA SER A 37 8.49 7.31 10.96
C SER A 37 7.13 7.34 10.25
N LEU A 38 7.03 6.75 9.04
CA LEU A 38 5.81 6.77 8.24
C LEU A 38 4.65 6.07 8.94
N ARG A 39 3.50 6.73 8.90
CA ARG A 39 2.21 6.21 9.33
C ARG A 39 1.34 5.87 8.10
N LYS A 40 0.31 5.07 8.30
CA LYS A 40 -0.61 4.70 7.21
C LYS A 40 -1.20 5.93 6.51
N ARG A 41 -1.57 6.98 7.27
CA ARG A 41 -2.12 8.23 6.74
C ARG A 41 -1.17 9.03 5.83
N ASP A 42 0.13 8.72 5.86
CA ASP A 42 1.13 9.42 5.04
C ASP A 42 1.19 8.86 3.61
N PHE A 43 0.43 7.79 3.33
CA PHE A 43 0.28 7.18 2.02
C PHE A 43 -1.06 7.56 1.39
N ASP A 44 -1.03 8.01 0.16
CA ASP A 44 -2.22 8.11 -0.69
C ASP A 44 -2.24 6.93 -1.66
N PHE A 45 -3.01 5.90 -1.30
CA PHE A 45 -3.19 4.68 -2.07
C PHE A 45 -4.12 4.87 -3.28
N THR A 46 -4.78 6.01 -3.42
CA THR A 46 -5.70 6.30 -4.54
C THR A 46 -4.95 6.80 -5.78
N LYS A 47 -3.72 7.24 -5.61
CA LYS A 47 -2.86 7.73 -6.69
C LYS A 47 -2.15 6.57 -7.41
N ASN A 48 -1.81 6.78 -8.66
CA ASN A 48 -1.01 5.86 -9.46
C ASN A 48 0.08 6.62 -10.24
N PRO A 49 1.35 6.52 -9.83
CA PRO A 49 1.90 5.73 -8.71
C PRO A 49 1.42 6.23 -7.34
N ALA A 50 1.40 5.35 -6.34
CA ALA A 50 1.00 5.72 -4.99
C ALA A 50 1.95 6.75 -4.40
N LEU A 51 1.37 7.77 -3.75
CA LEU A 51 2.08 8.91 -3.22
C LEU A 51 2.41 8.72 -1.74
N ILE A 52 3.59 9.15 -1.33
CA ILE A 52 4.01 9.24 0.07
C ILE A 52 4.30 10.70 0.38
N THR A 53 3.60 11.27 1.35
CA THR A 53 3.91 12.56 1.94
C THR A 53 4.82 12.36 3.15
N ILE A 54 6.02 12.94 3.11
CA ILE A 54 6.99 12.89 4.21
C ILE A 54 6.90 14.21 4.97
N PRO A 55 6.30 14.23 6.19
CA PRO A 55 6.17 15.44 6.98
C PRO A 55 7.53 16.04 7.36
N ALA A 56 7.58 17.36 7.49
CA ALA A 56 8.80 18.09 7.90
C ALA A 56 9.40 17.58 9.22
N SER A 57 8.55 17.10 10.15
CA SER A 57 8.99 16.55 11.44
C SER A 57 9.78 15.24 11.33
N TYR A 58 9.71 14.54 10.18
CA TYR A 58 10.46 13.30 9.94
C TYR A 58 11.80 13.54 9.26
N THR A 59 12.05 14.75 8.76
CA THR A 59 13.22 15.08 7.96
C THR A 59 14.27 15.85 8.76
N LYS A 60 15.56 15.66 8.42
CA LYS A 60 16.65 16.43 9.00
C LYS A 60 16.60 17.92 8.62
N THR A 61 16.14 18.20 7.39
CA THR A 61 16.06 19.57 6.84
C THR A 61 14.84 20.33 7.34
N ARG A 62 13.91 19.66 8.04
CA ARG A 62 12.62 20.20 8.47
C ARG A 62 11.76 20.73 7.31
N GLU A 63 11.92 20.16 6.15
CA GLU A 63 11.12 20.43 4.96
C GLU A 63 10.27 19.21 4.63
N SER A 64 8.98 19.43 4.41
CA SER A 64 8.10 18.37 3.90
C SER A 64 8.37 18.13 2.43
N ARG A 65 8.22 16.90 1.98
CA ARG A 65 8.30 16.55 0.57
C ARG A 65 7.39 15.38 0.23
N GLU A 66 7.19 15.19 -1.04
CA GLU A 66 6.43 14.09 -1.60
C GLU A 66 7.34 13.20 -2.44
N THR A 67 7.10 11.91 -2.38
CA THR A 67 7.76 10.90 -3.21
C THR A 67 6.75 9.82 -3.58
N PHE A 68 7.17 8.91 -4.43
CA PHE A 68 6.31 7.82 -4.90
C PHE A 68 6.88 6.47 -4.47
N VAL A 69 6.07 5.44 -4.58
CA VAL A 69 6.44 4.06 -4.28
C VAL A 69 6.10 3.17 -5.46
N SER A 70 6.99 2.21 -5.78
CA SER A 70 6.76 1.26 -6.87
C SER A 70 5.63 0.28 -6.56
N SER A 71 5.05 -0.29 -7.62
CA SER A 71 4.01 -1.32 -7.53
C SER A 71 4.44 -2.54 -6.71
N GLU A 72 5.70 -2.98 -6.81
CA GLU A 72 6.24 -4.09 -6.00
C GLU A 72 6.23 -3.76 -4.50
N ALA A 73 6.66 -2.56 -4.12
CA ALA A 73 6.66 -2.13 -2.73
C ALA A 73 5.23 -1.89 -2.23
N LEU A 74 4.39 -1.24 -3.06
CA LEU A 74 3.00 -0.93 -2.75
C LEU A 74 2.20 -2.18 -2.41
N ALA A 75 2.33 -3.26 -3.19
CA ALA A 75 1.62 -4.52 -2.94
C ALA A 75 1.89 -5.06 -1.52
N LEU A 76 3.15 -5.04 -1.08
CA LEU A 76 3.50 -5.48 0.27
C LEU A 76 3.08 -4.48 1.35
N VAL A 77 3.15 -3.17 1.07
CA VAL A 77 2.70 -2.13 2.02
C VAL A 77 1.20 -2.24 2.27
N ILE A 78 0.37 -2.45 1.24
CA ILE A 78 -1.08 -2.63 1.37
C ILE A 78 -1.39 -3.80 2.33
N GLU A 79 -0.74 -4.93 2.18
CA GLU A 79 -0.93 -6.08 3.09
C GLU A 79 -0.51 -5.75 4.53
N LEU A 80 0.59 -5.00 4.71
CA LEU A 80 1.05 -4.60 6.05
C LEU A 80 0.09 -3.64 6.76
N VAL A 81 -0.61 -2.78 6.02
CA VAL A 81 -1.49 -1.74 6.60
C VAL A 81 -2.96 -2.14 6.63
N LYS A 82 -3.32 -3.30 6.13
CA LYS A 82 -4.70 -3.78 5.97
C LYS A 82 -5.55 -3.62 7.24
N TYR A 83 -4.97 -3.94 8.39
CA TYR A 83 -5.64 -3.89 9.70
C TYR A 83 -5.10 -2.78 10.62
N LYS A 84 -4.33 -1.83 10.08
CA LYS A 84 -3.75 -0.72 10.85
C LYS A 84 -4.66 0.49 10.81
N ALA A 85 -4.70 1.22 11.94
CA ALA A 85 -5.30 2.55 11.98
C ALA A 85 -4.41 3.56 11.22
N ASP A 86 -4.99 4.68 10.79
CA ASP A 86 -4.25 5.71 10.04
C ASP A 86 -3.09 6.32 10.83
N SER A 87 -3.17 6.30 12.16
CA SER A 87 -2.10 6.76 13.06
C SER A 87 -0.99 5.75 13.30
N ASP A 88 -1.14 4.49 12.87
CA ASP A 88 -0.17 3.44 13.14
C ASP A 88 1.04 3.54 12.22
N PHE A 89 2.22 3.22 12.75
CA PHE A 89 3.43 3.11 11.95
C PHE A 89 3.32 1.97 10.95
N VAL A 90 3.77 2.22 9.71
CA VAL A 90 3.78 1.20 8.67
C VAL A 90 4.85 0.15 8.95
N PHE A 91 6.07 0.56 9.26
CA PHE A 91 7.22 -0.32 9.38
C PHE A 91 7.76 -0.46 10.79
N ALA A 92 7.76 0.61 11.59
CA ALA A 92 8.27 0.58 12.96
C ALA A 92 7.28 -0.08 13.93
N ARG A 93 7.83 -0.63 15.03
CA ARG A 93 7.08 -1.19 16.16
C ARG A 93 7.21 -0.36 17.44
N ILE A 94 8.16 0.57 17.46
CA ILE A 94 8.47 1.42 18.60
C ILE A 94 8.38 2.89 18.19
N ASN A 95 7.98 3.74 19.11
CA ASN A 95 7.77 5.16 18.84
C ASN A 95 9.07 5.99 18.87
N ASP A 96 10.15 5.42 19.38
CA ASP A 96 11.48 6.03 19.40
C ASP A 96 12.18 5.76 18.07
N ASN A 97 12.29 6.79 17.23
CA ASN A 97 12.85 6.66 15.89
C ASN A 97 14.33 6.27 15.90
N ASP A 98 15.13 6.82 16.82
CA ASP A 98 16.56 6.50 16.88
C ASP A 98 16.79 5.04 17.25
N LYS A 99 16.01 4.52 18.20
CA LYS A 99 16.04 3.09 18.53
C LYS A 99 15.50 2.23 17.39
N ALA A 100 14.48 2.68 16.66
CA ALA A 100 13.97 1.96 15.49
C ALA A 100 15.04 1.85 14.40
N VAL A 101 15.76 2.93 14.12
CA VAL A 101 16.87 2.97 13.16
C VAL A 101 18.01 2.02 13.60
N GLN A 102 18.49 2.14 14.84
CA GLN A 102 19.55 1.27 15.36
C GLN A 102 19.18 -0.21 15.30
N ASN A 103 17.94 -0.53 15.64
CA ASN A 103 17.43 -1.90 15.58
C ASN A 103 17.40 -2.43 14.14
N GLU A 104 16.90 -1.62 13.19
CA GLU A 104 16.85 -2.04 11.79
C GLU A 104 18.24 -2.16 11.16
N GLU A 105 19.16 -1.26 11.49
CA GLU A 105 20.57 -1.39 11.07
C GLU A 105 21.21 -2.67 11.61
N SER A 106 20.95 -3.02 12.88
CA SER A 106 21.43 -4.27 13.48
C SER A 106 20.87 -5.51 12.75
N ILE A 107 19.59 -5.47 12.41
CA ILE A 107 18.94 -6.56 11.64
C ILE A 107 19.53 -6.64 10.24
N PHE A 108 19.73 -5.50 9.57
CA PHE A 108 20.37 -5.48 8.26
C PHE A 108 21.80 -6.02 8.29
N GLN A 109 22.58 -5.75 9.34
CA GLN A 109 23.90 -6.34 9.52
C GLN A 109 23.84 -7.88 9.59
N LYS A 110 22.86 -8.44 10.31
CA LYS A 110 22.66 -9.89 10.37
C LYS A 110 22.25 -10.45 8.99
N LEU A 111 21.38 -9.75 8.28
CA LEU A 111 20.98 -10.11 6.92
C LEU A 111 22.18 -10.13 5.97
N ARG A 112 22.98 -9.06 5.98
CA ARG A 112 24.19 -8.95 5.17
C ARG A 112 25.17 -10.10 5.40
N ARG A 113 25.42 -10.47 6.67
CA ARG A 113 26.26 -11.62 7.04
C ARG A 113 25.69 -12.93 6.47
N ARG A 114 24.38 -13.16 6.61
CA ARG A 114 23.70 -14.35 6.09
C ARG A 114 23.80 -14.46 4.57
N CYS A 115 23.76 -13.34 3.85
CA CYS A 115 23.93 -13.29 2.41
C CYS A 115 25.40 -13.33 1.95
N ASN A 116 26.36 -13.35 2.88
CA ASN A 116 27.81 -13.33 2.63
C ASN A 116 28.30 -12.06 1.90
N PHE A 117 27.70 -10.88 2.17
CA PHE A 117 28.10 -9.59 1.62
C PHE A 117 28.98 -8.83 2.62
N MET A 118 30.23 -9.28 2.82
CA MET A 118 31.13 -8.75 3.85
C MET A 118 32.22 -7.82 3.30
N GLU A 119 32.19 -7.54 2.01
CA GLU A 119 33.14 -6.65 1.36
C GLU A 119 33.03 -5.22 1.85
N LYS A 120 34.18 -4.56 1.99
CA LYS A 120 34.31 -3.18 2.42
C LYS A 120 35.06 -2.35 1.39
N TYR A 121 34.78 -1.08 1.37
CA TYR A 121 35.63 -0.12 0.66
C TYR A 121 36.98 -0.01 1.36
N GLU A 122 38.06 -0.10 0.60
CA GLU A 122 39.43 -0.04 1.14
C GLU A 122 39.70 1.26 1.88
N GLU A 123 39.31 2.39 1.29
CA GLU A 123 39.60 3.72 1.84
C GLU A 123 38.78 4.04 3.11
N SER A 124 37.51 3.67 3.18
CA SER A 124 36.60 4.09 4.26
C SER A 124 36.32 2.99 5.29
N GLY A 125 36.68 1.75 5.02
CA GLY A 125 36.35 0.59 5.84
C GLY A 125 34.85 0.29 5.97
N ARG A 126 34.01 1.06 5.26
CA ARG A 126 32.55 0.86 5.27
C ARG A 126 32.15 -0.29 4.37
N PHE A 127 31.11 -1.02 4.79
CA PHE A 127 30.60 -2.09 3.96
C PHE A 127 29.99 -1.57 2.66
N ILE A 128 30.33 -2.22 1.54
CA ILE A 128 29.78 -1.89 0.22
C ILE A 128 28.26 -2.07 0.23
N VAL A 129 27.80 -3.20 0.77
CA VAL A 129 26.37 -3.49 0.93
C VAL A 129 25.90 -2.95 2.28
N ASN A 130 25.16 -1.89 2.28
CA ASN A 130 24.59 -1.24 3.46
C ASN A 130 23.16 -0.73 3.13
N ILE A 131 22.37 -0.41 4.15
CA ILE A 131 20.97 -0.03 3.97
C ILE A 131 20.80 1.30 3.20
N HIS A 132 21.76 2.20 3.32
CA HIS A 132 21.77 3.48 2.60
C HIS A 132 21.95 3.29 1.08
N ALA A 133 22.48 2.15 0.67
CA ALA A 133 22.69 1.86 -0.75
C ALA A 133 21.38 1.70 -1.53
N PHE A 134 20.27 1.40 -0.89
CA PHE A 134 18.94 1.44 -1.54
C PHE A 134 18.59 2.84 -2.03
N ARG A 135 18.79 3.84 -1.18
CA ARG A 135 18.61 5.25 -1.55
C ARG A 135 19.60 5.70 -2.63
N ALA A 136 20.86 5.28 -2.54
CA ALA A 136 21.87 5.57 -3.56
C ALA A 136 21.51 4.95 -4.92
N TYR A 137 20.93 3.75 -4.92
CA TYR A 137 20.40 3.11 -6.12
C TYR A 137 19.26 3.94 -6.73
N PHE A 138 18.27 4.32 -5.93
CA PHE A 138 17.18 5.21 -6.37
C PHE A 138 17.71 6.48 -7.02
N HIS A 139 18.56 7.20 -6.29
CA HIS A 139 19.13 8.47 -6.76
C HIS A 139 19.84 8.29 -8.12
N THR A 140 20.63 7.23 -8.26
CA THR A 140 21.33 6.94 -9.53
C THR A 140 20.37 6.68 -10.67
N MET A 141 19.32 5.85 -10.45
CA MET A 141 18.34 5.55 -11.49
C MET A 141 17.49 6.77 -11.83
N ALA A 142 17.01 7.49 -10.82
CA ALA A 142 16.23 8.72 -10.99
C ALA A 142 17.02 9.79 -11.76
N SER A 143 18.30 9.98 -11.41
CA SER A 143 19.18 10.93 -12.09
C SER A 143 19.44 10.56 -13.55
N ARG A 144 19.59 9.26 -13.85
CA ARG A 144 19.82 8.79 -15.23
C ARG A 144 18.60 8.97 -16.11
N ILE A 145 17.40 8.72 -15.59
CA ILE A 145 16.16 8.70 -16.37
C ILE A 145 15.55 10.09 -16.48
N ASN A 146 15.51 10.84 -15.37
CA ASN A 146 14.77 12.10 -15.28
C ASN A 146 15.64 13.31 -14.90
N GLY A 147 16.95 13.11 -14.75
CA GLY A 147 17.88 14.17 -14.35
C GLY A 147 18.05 14.31 -12.82
N THR A 148 19.18 14.90 -12.43
CA THR A 148 19.59 15.01 -11.02
C THR A 148 18.64 15.86 -10.18
N GLU A 149 18.05 16.92 -10.76
CA GLU A 149 17.10 17.78 -10.06
C GLU A 149 15.83 17.03 -9.66
N TYR A 150 15.34 16.15 -10.52
CA TYR A 150 14.23 15.27 -10.20
C TYR A 150 14.57 14.31 -9.05
N ALA A 151 15.75 13.68 -9.12
CA ALA A 151 16.22 12.78 -8.07
C ALA A 151 16.32 13.51 -6.71
N ASN A 152 16.93 14.71 -6.70
CA ASN A 152 17.06 15.55 -5.52
C ASN A 152 15.71 15.96 -4.93
N ALA A 153 14.74 16.32 -5.77
CA ALA A 153 13.41 16.71 -5.33
C ALA A 153 12.69 15.57 -4.60
N LEU A 154 12.79 14.34 -5.08
CA LEU A 154 12.12 13.18 -4.48
C LEU A 154 12.86 12.66 -3.24
N ASP A 155 14.18 12.59 -3.28
CA ASP A 155 14.95 12.02 -2.18
C ASP A 155 15.32 13.04 -1.10
N GLY A 156 15.10 14.35 -1.33
CA GLY A 156 15.34 15.42 -0.36
C GLY A 156 16.82 15.75 -0.20
N HIS A 157 17.59 15.69 -1.27
CA HIS A 157 18.87 16.37 -1.34
C HIS A 157 18.65 17.85 -1.65
N THR A 158 19.16 18.71 -0.79
CA THR A 158 19.09 20.16 -1.02
C THR A 158 20.06 20.51 -2.15
N SER A 159 19.54 20.98 -3.27
CA SER A 159 20.33 21.55 -4.36
C SER A 159 20.06 23.04 -4.45
N TYR A 160 21.07 23.81 -4.82
CA TYR A 160 20.90 25.25 -5.04
C TYR A 160 19.86 25.56 -6.11
N LEU A 161 19.71 24.67 -7.09
CA LEU A 161 18.72 24.77 -8.18
C LEU A 161 17.34 24.21 -7.79
N GLY A 162 17.23 23.44 -6.72
CA GLY A 162 15.98 22.80 -6.29
C GLY A 162 14.85 23.78 -5.99
N GLN A 163 15.17 25.01 -5.56
CA GLN A 163 14.18 26.07 -5.38
C GLN A 163 13.52 26.55 -6.67
N TYR A 164 14.12 26.29 -7.83
CA TYR A 164 13.59 26.60 -9.16
C TYR A 164 12.90 25.40 -9.83
N TYR A 165 13.03 24.21 -9.24
CA TYR A 165 12.43 22.99 -9.76
C TYR A 165 10.95 22.88 -9.34
N ARG A 166 10.06 23.45 -10.15
CA ARG A 166 8.63 23.58 -9.85
C ARG A 166 7.77 22.70 -10.75
N LEU A 167 8.02 21.40 -10.75
CA LEU A 167 7.11 20.47 -11.41
C LEU A 167 5.85 20.26 -10.57
N SER A 168 4.71 20.20 -11.23
CA SER A 168 3.45 19.79 -10.62
C SER A 168 3.52 18.32 -10.12
N LEU A 169 2.59 17.95 -9.27
CA LEU A 169 2.51 16.56 -8.80
C LEU A 169 2.27 15.59 -9.97
N GLU A 170 1.44 16.02 -10.93
CA GLU A 170 1.12 15.25 -12.13
C GLU A 170 2.36 15.01 -13.00
N GLU A 171 3.15 16.06 -13.25
CA GLU A 171 4.39 15.94 -14.02
C GLU A 171 5.40 15.01 -13.32
N ARG A 172 5.55 15.15 -12.00
CA ARG A 172 6.42 14.27 -11.20
C ARG A 172 5.94 12.82 -11.23
N SER A 173 4.64 12.60 -11.21
CA SER A 173 4.01 11.28 -11.32
C SER A 173 4.30 10.63 -12.68
N GLU A 174 4.13 11.36 -13.78
CA GLU A 174 4.43 10.85 -15.12
C GLU A 174 5.93 10.54 -15.32
N MET A 175 6.80 11.36 -14.74
CA MET A 175 8.24 11.08 -14.72
C MET A 175 8.56 9.84 -13.88
N TYR A 176 7.85 9.63 -12.74
CA TYR A 176 8.03 8.43 -11.93
C TYR A 176 7.62 7.15 -12.68
N LYS A 177 6.53 7.18 -13.44
CA LYS A 177 6.11 6.04 -14.28
C LYS A 177 7.19 5.62 -15.28
N LYS A 178 7.96 6.57 -15.80
CA LYS A 178 9.11 6.28 -16.68
C LYS A 178 10.29 5.68 -15.92
N LEU A 179 10.46 6.06 -14.65
CA LEU A 179 11.53 5.58 -13.77
C LEU A 179 11.23 4.19 -13.19
N GLU A 180 9.98 3.91 -12.83
CA GLU A 180 9.57 2.72 -12.09
C GLU A 180 10.11 1.40 -12.66
N PRO A 181 10.08 1.13 -13.98
CA PRO A 181 10.61 -0.11 -14.56
C PRO A 181 12.08 -0.40 -14.20
N TYR A 182 12.86 0.64 -13.97
CA TYR A 182 14.27 0.51 -13.59
C TYR A 182 14.46 0.23 -12.10
N LEU A 183 13.46 0.53 -11.26
CA LEU A 183 13.47 0.30 -9.82
C LEU A 183 12.94 -1.09 -9.43
N LEU A 184 12.22 -1.76 -10.31
CA LEU A 184 11.66 -3.08 -10.05
C LEU A 184 12.74 -4.16 -10.00
N ILE A 185 12.60 -5.08 -9.04
CA ILE A 185 13.59 -6.12 -8.76
C ILE A 185 13.10 -7.50 -9.21
N TYR A 186 11.81 -7.79 -9.09
CA TYR A 186 11.23 -9.12 -9.34
C TYR A 186 10.55 -9.23 -10.70
N GLY A 187 10.17 -8.13 -11.30
CA GLY A 187 9.39 -8.18 -12.53
C GLY A 187 10.10 -7.63 -13.75
N ASP A 188 9.99 -8.34 -14.86
CA ASP A 188 9.70 -7.70 -16.11
C ASP A 188 8.24 -7.27 -16.01
N THR A 189 8.02 -5.97 -15.88
CA THR A 189 6.78 -5.29 -15.47
C THR A 189 5.57 -5.66 -16.31
N VAL A 190 5.75 -6.14 -17.51
CA VAL A 190 4.67 -6.46 -18.44
C VAL A 190 3.91 -7.73 -18.00
N GLU A 191 4.60 -8.78 -17.57
CA GLU A 191 3.93 -10.02 -17.14
C GLU A 191 3.22 -9.86 -15.80
N HIS A 192 3.86 -9.21 -14.82
CA HIS A 192 3.23 -9.05 -13.49
C HIS A 192 2.07 -8.05 -13.52
N THR A 193 2.18 -6.99 -14.32
CA THR A 193 1.09 -6.02 -14.52
C THR A 193 -0.07 -6.65 -15.29
N ASN A 194 0.19 -7.54 -16.23
CA ASN A 194 -0.85 -8.29 -16.93
C ASN A 194 -1.54 -9.30 -16.00
N THR A 195 -0.78 -10.04 -15.19
CA THR A 195 -1.34 -10.99 -14.21
C THR A 195 -2.19 -10.28 -13.15
N LEU A 196 -1.77 -9.10 -12.67
CA LEU A 196 -2.56 -8.29 -11.72
C LEU A 196 -3.81 -7.67 -12.39
N LYS A 197 -3.71 -7.25 -13.65
CA LYS A 197 -4.87 -6.77 -14.41
C LYS A 197 -5.87 -7.89 -14.64
N ASP A 198 -5.42 -9.07 -15.00
CA ASP A 198 -6.27 -10.25 -15.19
C ASP A 198 -6.95 -10.65 -13.88
N GLN A 199 -6.23 -10.64 -12.75
CA GLN A 199 -6.81 -10.90 -11.43
C GLN A 199 -7.81 -9.82 -11.01
N LEU A 200 -7.54 -8.54 -11.28
CA LEU A 200 -8.48 -7.44 -11.04
C LEU A 200 -9.73 -7.57 -11.91
N GLN A 201 -9.59 -7.97 -13.16
CA GLN A 201 -10.71 -8.19 -14.05
C GLN A 201 -11.59 -9.34 -13.56
N ILE A 202 -11.00 -10.47 -13.19
CA ILE A 202 -11.73 -11.63 -12.62
C ILE A 202 -12.46 -11.22 -11.33
N ARG A 203 -11.81 -10.49 -10.43
CA ARG A 203 -12.45 -10.00 -9.19
C ARG A 203 -13.59 -9.00 -9.45
N ASN A 204 -13.44 -8.13 -10.44
CA ASN A 204 -14.50 -7.20 -10.82
C ASN A 204 -15.71 -7.94 -11.41
N GLU A 205 -15.48 -8.99 -12.19
CA GLU A 205 -16.55 -9.86 -12.71
C GLU A 205 -17.26 -10.63 -11.58
N GLU A 206 -16.51 -11.13 -10.58
CA GLU A 206 -17.09 -11.76 -9.38
C GLU A 206 -17.95 -10.80 -8.57
N VAL A 207 -17.46 -9.57 -8.34
CA VAL A 207 -18.20 -8.51 -7.64
C VAL A 207 -19.48 -8.14 -8.40
N SER A 208 -19.42 -8.05 -9.73
CA SER A 208 -20.60 -7.78 -10.56
C SER A 208 -21.66 -8.88 -10.41
N LYS A 209 -21.27 -10.15 -10.51
CA LYS A 209 -22.17 -11.30 -10.32
C LYS A 209 -22.76 -11.35 -8.92
N LEU A 210 -21.98 -11.07 -7.88
CA LEU A 210 -22.48 -10.99 -6.51
C LEU A 210 -23.49 -9.85 -6.34
N THR A 211 -23.25 -8.72 -6.98
CA THR A 211 -24.17 -7.56 -6.96
C THR A 211 -25.50 -7.92 -7.63
N GLU A 212 -25.47 -8.59 -8.77
CA GLU A 212 -26.68 -9.08 -9.45
C GLU A 212 -27.48 -10.07 -8.58
N LEU A 213 -26.80 -11.02 -7.94
CA LEU A 213 -27.41 -11.97 -7.00
C LEU A 213 -28.05 -11.26 -5.79
N ILE A 214 -27.41 -10.26 -5.23
CA ILE A 214 -27.96 -9.46 -4.13
C ILE A 214 -29.23 -8.72 -4.57
N ILE A 215 -29.25 -8.16 -5.77
CA ILE A 215 -30.43 -7.48 -6.33
C ILE A 215 -31.57 -8.48 -6.50
N GLU A 216 -31.30 -9.66 -7.05
CA GLU A 216 -32.29 -10.71 -7.24
C GLU A 216 -32.85 -11.22 -5.90
N MET A 217 -32.00 -11.46 -4.92
CA MET A 217 -32.41 -11.82 -3.55
C MET A 217 -33.27 -10.74 -2.90
N LYS A 218 -32.96 -9.47 -3.10
CA LYS A 218 -33.76 -8.36 -2.57
C LYS A 218 -35.16 -8.33 -3.19
N VAL A 219 -35.26 -8.51 -4.51
CA VAL A 219 -36.55 -8.58 -5.21
C VAL A 219 -37.37 -9.77 -4.71
N ASN A 220 -36.77 -10.94 -4.47
CA ASN A 220 -37.43 -12.11 -3.95
C ASN A 220 -37.91 -11.93 -2.49
N LEU A 221 -37.12 -11.22 -1.67
CA LEU A 221 -37.51 -10.86 -0.31
C LEU A 221 -38.74 -9.93 -0.31
N ASP A 222 -38.72 -8.87 -1.13
CA ASP A 222 -39.85 -7.94 -1.25
C ASP A 222 -41.13 -8.65 -1.71
N LYS A 223 -41.04 -9.64 -2.60
CA LYS A 223 -42.20 -10.48 -3.00
C LYS A 223 -42.73 -11.31 -1.85
N ARG A 224 -41.85 -11.98 -1.11
CA ARG A 224 -42.23 -12.78 0.07
C ARG A 224 -42.87 -11.91 1.16
N GLU A 225 -42.34 -10.73 1.40
CA GLU A 225 -42.89 -9.80 2.38
C GLU A 225 -44.33 -9.42 2.04
N LYS A 226 -44.63 -9.11 0.76
CA LYS A 226 -45.98 -8.84 0.28
C LYS A 226 -46.91 -10.06 0.41
N GLU A 227 -46.42 -11.26 0.13
CA GLU A 227 -47.19 -12.49 0.32
C GLU A 227 -47.52 -12.73 1.79
N PHE A 228 -46.56 -12.49 2.70
CA PHE A 228 -46.76 -12.55 4.15
C PHE A 228 -47.79 -11.53 4.63
N GLU A 229 -47.77 -10.32 4.14
CA GLU A 229 -48.77 -9.30 4.48
C GLU A 229 -50.19 -9.70 4.01
N ASN A 230 -50.30 -10.26 2.82
CA ASN A 230 -51.57 -10.77 2.31
C ASN A 230 -52.12 -11.93 3.18
N ILE A 231 -51.30 -12.93 3.49
CA ILE A 231 -51.67 -14.05 4.37
C ILE A 231 -52.07 -13.56 5.76
N ARG A 232 -51.37 -12.58 6.30
CA ARG A 232 -51.68 -11.97 7.60
C ARG A 232 -53.04 -11.26 7.58
N SER A 233 -53.33 -10.55 6.50
CA SER A 233 -54.63 -9.90 6.29
C SER A 233 -55.78 -10.92 6.19
N GLU A 234 -55.58 -12.02 5.48
CA GLU A 234 -56.58 -13.10 5.36
C GLU A 234 -56.83 -13.82 6.69
N LEU A 235 -55.76 -14.08 7.46
CA LEU A 235 -55.83 -14.63 8.80
C LEU A 235 -56.62 -13.75 9.77
N GLU A 236 -56.44 -12.44 9.69
CA GLU A 236 -57.21 -11.49 10.49
C GLU A 236 -58.71 -11.51 10.12
N LYS A 237 -59.04 -11.58 8.85
CA LYS A 237 -60.43 -11.70 8.38
C LYS A 237 -61.07 -13.00 8.87
N LEU A 238 -60.37 -14.13 8.78
CA LEU A 238 -60.84 -15.43 9.26
C LEU A 238 -61.06 -15.43 10.79
N LYS A 239 -60.19 -14.80 11.58
CA LYS A 239 -60.37 -14.65 13.03
C LYS A 239 -61.59 -13.80 13.36
N GLN A 240 -61.83 -12.72 12.64
CA GLN A 240 -63.06 -11.91 12.83
C GLN A 240 -64.30 -12.72 12.47
N TRP A 241 -64.27 -13.45 11.35
CA TRP A 241 -65.38 -14.35 10.95
C TRP A 241 -65.68 -15.41 12.03
N ARG A 242 -64.69 -16.04 12.59
CA ARG A 242 -64.81 -17.02 13.66
C ARG A 242 -65.46 -16.42 14.91
N GLN A 243 -65.01 -15.23 15.33
CA GLN A 243 -65.60 -14.52 16.47
C GLN A 243 -67.09 -14.18 16.26
N ILE A 244 -67.43 -13.78 15.05
CA ILE A 244 -68.82 -13.51 14.65
C ILE A 244 -69.66 -14.80 14.67
N SER A 245 -69.16 -15.89 14.15
CA SER A 245 -69.83 -17.21 14.12
C SER A 245 -70.08 -17.75 15.51
N GLU A 246 -69.08 -17.70 16.39
CA GLU A 246 -69.20 -18.10 17.81
C GLU A 246 -70.26 -17.26 18.55
N LYS A 247 -70.35 -15.96 18.23
CA LYS A 247 -71.34 -15.06 18.82
C LYS A 247 -72.77 -15.36 18.31
N TYR A 248 -72.92 -15.81 17.06
CA TYR A 248 -74.23 -16.23 16.48
C TYR A 248 -74.70 -17.57 17.04
N GLU A 249 -73.81 -18.51 17.36
CA GLU A 249 -74.17 -19.77 18.00
C GLU A 249 -74.64 -19.59 19.45
N LEU A 250 -74.02 -18.67 20.20
CA LEU A 250 -74.38 -18.30 21.54
C LEU A 250 -75.75 -17.57 21.68
N ILE A 251 -76.25 -17.01 20.60
CA ILE A 251 -77.56 -16.29 20.57
C ILE A 251 -78.69 -17.31 20.19
N LYS A 252 -78.35 -18.45 19.62
CA LYS A 252 -79.35 -19.52 19.24
C LYS A 252 -79.54 -20.60 20.28
N SER A 253 -78.70 -20.63 21.29
CA SER A 253 -78.82 -21.53 22.43
C SER A 253 -79.63 -20.86 23.58
#